data_0df4cdefa23fa4855e4102b95b3fc36e
#
_entry.id   0df4cdefa23fa4855e4102b95b3fc36e
#
_cell.length_a   1.000
_cell.length_b   1.000
_cell.length_c   1.000
_cell.angle_alpha   90.00
_cell.angle_beta   90.00
_cell.angle_gamma   90.00
#
_symmetry.space_group_name_H-M   'P 1'
#
loop_
_entity.id
_entity.type
_entity.pdbx_description
1 polymer ?
#
loop_
_entity_poly.entity_id
_entity_poly.type
_entity_poly.pdbx_seq_one_letter_code
_entity_poly.pdbx_strand_id
1 'polypeptide(L)'
;MVLENLVIPFQINNIIKGTIVRLSSVASQIINNEYPQNVNSIFADSISITASIGSRMKNDGVFSFQAHSEGIIKTIFVDLNNNSSIRGYISVNNFENIENLPFEKLISNGTLALNIKEGKFAKNYQGLVEIKGKSIK
;
A
#
# COMPACT_ATOMS: atom_id res chain seq x y z
N MET A 1 25.70 9.34 -5.93
CA MET A 1 24.44 9.05 -6.62
C MET A 1 23.39 8.65 -5.58
N VAL A 2 22.28 9.34 -5.54
CA VAL A 2 21.17 9.02 -4.63
C VAL A 2 20.21 8.10 -5.39
N LEU A 3 20.00 6.88 -4.89
CA LEU A 3 18.98 5.99 -5.44
C LEU A 3 17.60 6.49 -5.01
N GLU A 4 16.76 6.84 -5.96
CA GLU A 4 15.43 7.41 -5.70
C GLU A 4 14.38 6.38 -5.29
N ASN A 5 14.52 5.15 -5.79
CA ASN A 5 13.64 4.03 -5.46
C ASN A 5 14.46 2.86 -4.97
N LEU A 6 14.21 2.45 -3.75
CA LEU A 6 14.99 1.44 -3.07
C LEU A 6 14.11 0.60 -2.15
N VAL A 7 14.28 -0.71 -2.22
CA VAL A 7 13.68 -1.67 -1.29
C VAL A 7 14.79 -2.59 -0.81
N ILE A 8 15.15 -2.50 0.46
CA ILE A 8 16.24 -3.28 1.06
C ILE A 8 15.68 -4.18 2.14
N PRO A 9 15.62 -5.50 1.92
CA PRO A 9 15.38 -6.43 3.00
C PRO A 9 16.61 -6.53 3.90
N PHE A 10 16.41 -6.69 5.20
CA PHE A 10 17.47 -6.92 6.16
C PHE A 10 17.07 -7.97 7.19
N GLN A 11 18.07 -8.53 7.86
CA GLN A 11 17.87 -9.50 8.93
C GLN A 11 18.90 -9.25 10.05
N ILE A 12 18.41 -9.30 11.28
CA ILE A 12 19.24 -9.16 12.48
C ILE A 12 19.18 -10.48 13.27
N ASN A 13 20.35 -11.09 13.49
CA ASN A 13 20.52 -12.30 14.32
C ASN A 13 19.53 -13.45 14.01
N ASN A 14 19.12 -13.60 12.76
CA ASN A 14 18.13 -14.59 12.32
C ASN A 14 16.74 -14.49 13.01
N ILE A 15 16.52 -13.48 13.84
CA ILE A 15 15.31 -13.31 14.64
C ILE A 15 14.42 -12.23 14.05
N ILE A 16 15.00 -11.10 13.68
CA ILE A 16 14.26 -9.93 13.16
C ILE A 16 14.49 -9.82 11.67
N LYS A 17 13.40 -9.80 10.92
CA LYS A 17 13.40 -9.49 9.49
C LYS A 17 12.69 -8.18 9.24
N GLY A 18 13.30 -7.31 8.47
CA GLY A 18 12.75 -6.01 8.13
C GLY A 18 12.97 -5.65 6.67
N THR A 19 12.35 -4.57 6.25
CA THR A 19 12.53 -4.01 4.91
C THR A 19 12.58 -2.49 5.03
N ILE A 20 13.58 -1.89 4.43
CA ILE A 20 13.67 -0.43 4.27
C ILE A 20 13.13 -0.11 2.89
N VAL A 21 12.17 0.81 2.82
CA VAL A 21 11.52 1.23 1.57
C VAL A 21 11.71 2.73 1.37
N ARG A 22 12.20 3.11 0.20
CA ARG A 22 12.28 4.49 -0.26
C ARG A 22 11.77 4.53 -1.71
N LEU A 23 10.66 5.20 -1.95
CA LEU A 23 9.98 5.22 -3.26
C LEU A 23 9.66 6.65 -3.69
N SER A 24 10.66 7.53 -3.68
CA SER A 24 10.47 8.98 -3.91
C SER A 24 9.86 9.25 -5.30
N SER A 25 10.45 8.75 -6.37
CA SER A 25 9.99 9.03 -7.73
C SER A 25 8.77 8.18 -8.11
N VAL A 26 8.70 6.93 -7.68
CA VAL A 26 7.53 6.07 -7.93
C VAL A 26 6.29 6.63 -7.24
N ALA A 27 6.41 7.00 -5.97
CA ALA A 27 5.29 7.57 -5.23
C ALA A 27 4.81 8.89 -5.86
N SER A 28 5.71 9.76 -6.30
CA SER A 28 5.35 11.03 -6.93
C SER A 28 4.64 10.85 -8.29
N GLN A 29 4.86 9.74 -8.98
CA GLN A 29 4.16 9.40 -10.23
C GLN A 29 2.74 8.84 -9.99
N ILE A 30 2.54 8.15 -8.87
CA ILE A 30 1.27 7.50 -8.53
C ILE A 30 0.34 8.43 -7.76
N ILE A 31 0.90 9.24 -6.84
CA ILE A 31 0.14 10.11 -5.95
C ILE A 31 -0.35 11.34 -6.72
N ASN A 32 -1.67 11.58 -6.65
CA ASN A 32 -2.28 12.77 -7.19
C ASN A 32 -2.18 13.94 -6.19
N ASN A 33 -1.53 15.03 -6.60
CA ASN A 33 -1.36 16.23 -5.78
C ASN A 33 -2.67 17.03 -5.56
N GLU A 34 -3.75 16.68 -6.24
CA GLU A 34 -5.06 17.30 -6.01
C GLU A 34 -5.71 16.86 -4.69
N TYR A 35 -5.30 15.71 -4.15
CA TYR A 35 -5.80 15.26 -2.86
C TYR A 35 -5.04 15.92 -1.69
N PRO A 36 -5.72 16.15 -0.55
CA PRO A 36 -5.08 16.66 0.66
C PRO A 36 -3.97 15.74 1.18
N GLN A 37 -3.06 16.32 1.96
CA GLN A 37 -1.90 15.60 2.48
C GLN A 37 -2.27 14.39 3.35
N ASN A 38 -3.32 14.47 4.15
CA ASN A 38 -3.77 13.35 4.97
C ASN A 38 -4.22 12.14 4.13
N VAL A 39 -4.91 12.37 3.01
CA VAL A 39 -5.29 11.33 2.04
C VAL A 39 -4.04 10.77 1.34
N ASN A 40 -3.17 11.64 0.85
CA ASN A 40 -1.95 11.24 0.17
C ASN A 40 -0.98 10.48 1.08
N SER A 41 -0.96 10.79 2.38
CA SER A 41 -0.16 10.04 3.36
C SER A 41 -0.64 8.59 3.52
N ILE A 42 -1.95 8.37 3.59
CA ILE A 42 -2.53 7.02 3.67
C ILE A 42 -2.20 6.24 2.39
N PHE A 43 -2.30 6.88 1.24
CA PHE A 43 -1.97 6.24 -0.03
C PHE A 43 -0.48 5.92 -0.15
N ALA A 44 0.40 6.83 0.26
CA ALA A 44 1.84 6.60 0.30
C ALA A 44 2.23 5.45 1.24
N ASP A 45 1.60 5.35 2.40
CA ASP A 45 1.76 4.24 3.33
C ASP A 45 1.36 2.91 2.67
N SER A 46 0.24 2.89 1.96
CA SER A 46 -0.25 1.71 1.23
C SER A 46 0.72 1.25 0.14
N ILE A 47 1.31 2.19 -0.60
CA ILE A 47 2.35 1.93 -1.61
C ILE A 47 3.60 1.33 -0.94
N SER A 48 4.04 1.91 0.17
CA SER A 48 5.22 1.47 0.91
C SER A 48 5.04 0.07 1.52
N ILE A 49 3.88 -0.21 2.09
CA ILE A 49 3.52 -1.54 2.62
C ILE A 49 3.53 -2.57 1.49
N THR A 50 2.92 -2.25 0.35
CA THR A 50 2.88 -3.13 -0.82
C THR A 50 4.28 -3.47 -1.31
N ALA A 51 5.14 -2.48 -1.46
CA ALA A 51 6.53 -2.68 -1.86
C ALA A 51 7.31 -3.51 -0.83
N SER A 52 7.13 -3.24 0.46
CA SER A 52 7.82 -3.94 1.54
C SER A 52 7.47 -5.43 1.59
N ILE A 53 6.19 -5.77 1.52
CA ILE A 53 5.72 -7.16 1.59
C ILE A 53 5.94 -7.86 0.25
N GLY A 54 5.54 -7.23 -0.83
CA GLY A 54 5.59 -7.81 -2.17
C GLY A 54 7.00 -8.08 -2.67
N SER A 55 7.99 -7.29 -2.24
CA SER A 55 9.40 -7.50 -2.60
C SER A 55 9.99 -8.82 -2.10
N ARG A 56 9.34 -9.46 -1.14
CA ARG A 56 9.75 -10.77 -0.59
C ARG A 56 9.17 -11.96 -1.36
N MET A 57 8.29 -11.71 -2.31
CA MET A 57 7.71 -12.77 -3.13
C MET A 57 8.73 -13.30 -4.14
N LYS A 58 8.56 -14.55 -4.49
CA LYS A 58 9.34 -15.17 -5.58
C LYS A 58 8.95 -14.56 -6.93
N ASN A 59 9.84 -14.68 -7.91
CA ASN A 59 9.61 -14.23 -9.28
C ASN A 59 8.27 -14.73 -9.84
N ASP A 60 7.68 -13.98 -10.76
CA ASP A 60 6.42 -14.25 -11.46
C ASP A 60 5.14 -14.10 -10.61
N GLY A 61 5.21 -13.46 -9.46
CA GLY A 61 4.06 -13.19 -8.62
C GLY A 61 3.49 -11.77 -8.74
N VAL A 62 2.24 -11.62 -8.34
CA VAL A 62 1.60 -10.32 -8.09
C VAL A 62 1.18 -10.27 -6.63
N PHE A 63 1.59 -9.21 -5.94
CA PHE A 63 1.09 -8.87 -4.63
C PHE A 63 0.14 -7.69 -4.73
N SER A 64 -1.08 -7.85 -4.22
CA SER A 64 -2.11 -6.82 -4.24
C SER A 64 -2.53 -6.44 -2.82
N PHE A 65 -2.51 -5.16 -2.56
CA PHE A 65 -3.06 -4.51 -1.38
C PHE A 65 -4.37 -3.84 -1.76
N GLN A 66 -5.47 -4.22 -1.11
CA GLN A 66 -6.79 -3.64 -1.36
C GLN A 66 -7.42 -3.23 -0.03
N ALA A 67 -7.80 -1.97 0.09
CA ALA A 67 -8.59 -1.51 1.21
C ALA A 67 -9.93 -0.97 0.72
N HIS A 68 -10.99 -1.37 1.38
CA HIS A 68 -12.35 -0.86 1.16
C HIS A 68 -12.88 -0.28 2.46
N SER A 69 -13.56 0.85 2.38
CA SER A 69 -14.15 1.47 3.57
C SER A 69 -15.45 2.19 3.27
N GLU A 70 -16.22 2.44 4.33
CA GLU A 70 -17.42 3.28 4.30
C GLU A 70 -17.12 4.75 4.54
N GLY A 71 -15.86 5.10 4.83
CA GLY A 71 -15.40 6.46 5.03
C GLY A 71 -15.31 7.27 3.74
N ILE A 72 -14.57 8.37 3.79
CA ILE A 72 -14.34 9.27 2.64
C ILE A 72 -13.47 8.60 1.58
N ILE A 73 -12.44 7.87 1.99
CA ILE A 73 -11.65 7.02 1.10
C ILE A 73 -12.42 5.71 0.93
N LYS A 74 -12.94 5.47 -0.26
CA LYS A 74 -13.74 4.28 -0.56
C LYS A 74 -12.91 3.06 -0.88
N THR A 75 -11.86 3.26 -1.65
CA THR A 75 -11.01 2.16 -2.12
C THR A 75 -9.58 2.64 -2.24
N ILE A 76 -8.66 1.82 -1.78
CA ILE A 76 -7.24 1.88 -2.10
C ILE A 76 -6.87 0.56 -2.75
N PHE A 77 -6.18 0.62 -3.86
CA PHE A 77 -5.66 -0.54 -4.56
C PHE A 77 -4.22 -0.29 -4.98
N VAL A 78 -3.32 -1.18 -4.59
CA VAL A 78 -1.91 -1.13 -4.99
C VAL A 78 -1.44 -2.52 -5.37
N ASP A 79 -0.84 -2.64 -6.54
CA ASP A 79 -0.23 -3.88 -7.03
C ASP A 79 1.28 -3.73 -7.17
N LEU A 80 2.00 -4.74 -6.79
CA LEU A 80 3.39 -4.96 -7.17
C LEU A 80 3.49 -6.23 -8.04
N ASN A 81 3.98 -6.08 -9.27
CA ASN A 81 4.12 -7.16 -10.23
C ASN A 81 5.60 -7.51 -10.43
N ASN A 82 5.94 -8.79 -10.29
CA ASN A 82 7.28 -9.34 -10.53
C ASN A 82 8.41 -8.56 -9.84
N ASN A 83 8.14 -7.95 -8.70
CA ASN A 83 9.07 -7.08 -7.95
C ASN A 83 9.66 -5.91 -8.77
N SER A 84 9.05 -5.54 -9.90
CA SER A 84 9.62 -4.56 -10.83
C SER A 84 8.69 -3.41 -11.16
N SER A 85 7.38 -3.60 -11.16
CA SER A 85 6.42 -2.53 -11.45
C SER A 85 5.36 -2.42 -10.37
N ILE A 86 5.10 -1.21 -9.93
CA ILE A 86 4.07 -0.89 -8.95
C ILE A 86 3.08 0.09 -9.55
N ARG A 87 1.81 -0.16 -9.30
CA ARG A 87 0.72 0.74 -9.68
C ARG A 87 -0.25 0.90 -8.52
N GLY A 88 -0.92 2.04 -8.46
CA GLY A 88 -1.85 2.33 -7.39
C GLY A 88 -3.04 3.13 -7.86
N TYR A 89 -4.14 2.96 -7.15
CA TYR A 89 -5.39 3.68 -7.35
C TYR A 89 -6.02 3.99 -6.00
N ILE A 90 -6.57 5.17 -5.87
CA ILE A 90 -7.35 5.60 -4.70
C ILE A 90 -8.64 6.26 -5.17
N SER A 91 -9.75 5.92 -4.53
CA SER A 91 -11.05 6.53 -4.74
C SER A 91 -11.48 7.30 -3.50
N VAL A 92 -11.72 8.58 -3.66
CA VAL A 92 -12.09 9.50 -2.59
C VAL A 92 -13.43 10.16 -2.95
N ASN A 93 -14.40 10.02 -2.04
CA ASN A 93 -15.69 10.69 -2.20
C ASN A 93 -15.68 12.03 -1.48
N ASN A 94 -16.13 13.08 -2.18
CA ASN A 94 -16.33 14.40 -1.61
C ASN A 94 -15.14 14.89 -0.78
N PHE A 95 -14.06 15.25 -1.46
CA PHE A 95 -12.81 15.68 -0.85
C PHE A 95 -12.72 17.18 -0.51
N GLU A 96 -13.85 17.88 -0.44
CA GLU A 96 -13.91 19.25 0.03
C GLU A 96 -13.83 19.29 1.57
N ASN A 97 -12.96 20.15 2.11
CA ASN A 97 -12.81 20.40 3.56
C ASN A 97 -12.43 19.15 4.39
N ILE A 98 -11.63 18.25 3.84
CA ILE A 98 -11.21 17.01 4.52
C ILE A 98 -9.77 17.04 5.04
N GLU A 99 -9.04 18.13 4.83
CA GLU A 99 -7.59 18.25 5.10
C GLU A 99 -7.22 17.97 6.56
N ASN A 100 -8.12 18.24 7.49
CA ASN A 100 -7.89 18.09 8.92
C ASN A 100 -8.69 16.92 9.53
N LEU A 101 -9.31 16.08 8.72
CA LEU A 101 -10.05 14.94 9.22
C LEU A 101 -9.10 13.85 9.76
N PRO A 102 -9.43 13.23 10.89
CA PRO A 102 -8.66 12.12 11.41
C PRO A 102 -8.84 10.85 10.57
N PHE A 103 -7.91 9.92 10.73
CA PHE A 103 -7.89 8.66 9.99
C PHE A 103 -9.23 7.91 10.04
N GLU A 104 -9.88 7.86 11.20
CA GLU A 104 -11.13 7.14 11.42
C GLU A 104 -12.33 7.72 10.63
N LYS A 105 -12.22 8.97 10.20
CA LYS A 105 -13.21 9.59 9.29
C LYS A 105 -12.87 9.34 7.83
N LEU A 106 -11.59 9.28 7.51
CA LEU A 106 -11.13 8.97 6.16
C LEU A 106 -11.38 7.50 5.83
N ILE A 107 -11.09 6.61 6.76
CA ILE A 107 -11.33 5.15 6.65
C ILE A 107 -12.19 4.71 7.83
N SER A 108 -13.47 4.45 7.56
CA SER A 108 -14.44 3.96 8.53
C SER A 108 -14.91 2.57 8.13
N ASN A 109 -15.07 1.66 9.09
CA ASN A 109 -15.48 0.27 8.83
C ASN A 109 -14.67 -0.36 7.68
N GLY A 110 -13.35 -0.18 7.75
CA GLY A 110 -12.46 -0.60 6.69
C GLY A 110 -12.11 -2.07 6.74
N THR A 111 -11.97 -2.67 5.56
CA THR A 111 -11.45 -4.03 5.38
C THR A 111 -10.24 -3.97 4.46
N LEU A 112 -9.16 -4.61 4.89
CA LEU A 112 -7.95 -4.80 4.12
C LEU A 112 -7.91 -6.22 3.58
N ALA A 113 -7.74 -6.36 2.28
CA ALA A 113 -7.46 -7.62 1.61
C ALA A 113 -6.03 -7.61 1.07
N LEU A 114 -5.26 -8.62 1.42
CA LEU A 114 -3.95 -8.88 0.87
C LEU A 114 -4.04 -10.12 -0.02
N ASN A 115 -3.67 -9.98 -1.29
CA ASN A 115 -3.73 -11.07 -2.25
C ASN A 115 -2.34 -11.37 -2.78
N ILE A 116 -2.02 -12.66 -2.86
CA ILE A 116 -0.79 -13.17 -3.46
C ILE A 116 -1.18 -14.10 -4.59
N LYS A 117 -0.69 -13.82 -5.79
CA LYS A 117 -0.82 -14.69 -6.95
C LYS A 117 0.57 -15.09 -7.43
N GLU A 118 0.91 -16.37 -7.31
CA GLU A 118 2.21 -16.90 -7.73
C GLU A 118 2.08 -17.74 -9.01
N GLY A 119 2.73 -17.27 -10.12
CA GLY A 119 2.89 -18.02 -11.37
C GLY A 119 1.64 -18.21 -12.23
N LYS A 120 1.81 -18.83 -13.40
CA LYS A 120 0.72 -19.06 -14.38
C LYS A 120 -0.33 -20.08 -13.92
N PHE A 121 0.03 -21.01 -13.05
CA PHE A 121 -0.86 -22.05 -12.51
C PHE A 121 -1.15 -21.83 -11.03
N ALA A 122 -1.18 -20.61 -10.64
CA ALA A 122 -1.00 -20.18 -9.29
C ALA A 122 -2.18 -20.42 -8.37
N LYS A 123 -1.84 -20.85 -7.18
CA LYS A 123 -2.70 -20.69 -6.02
C LYS A 123 -2.80 -19.21 -5.69
N ASN A 124 -4.03 -18.72 -5.57
CA ASN A 124 -4.30 -17.40 -5.02
C ASN A 124 -4.44 -17.53 -3.51
N TYR A 125 -3.65 -16.75 -2.77
CA TYR A 125 -3.80 -16.62 -1.32
C TYR A 125 -4.42 -15.26 -1.03
N GLN A 126 -5.44 -15.25 -0.18
CA GLN A 126 -6.07 -14.02 0.28
C GLN A 126 -6.15 -14.01 1.80
N GLY A 127 -5.67 -12.93 2.39
CA GLY A 127 -5.91 -12.60 3.79
C GLY A 127 -6.85 -11.41 3.89
N LEU A 128 -7.83 -11.49 4.78
CA LEU A 128 -8.77 -10.42 5.08
C LEU A 128 -8.59 -9.97 6.52
N VAL A 129 -8.47 -8.66 6.72
CA VAL A 129 -8.30 -8.05 8.05
C VAL A 129 -9.19 -6.82 8.17
N GLU A 130 -9.87 -6.68 9.29
CA GLU A 130 -10.57 -5.44 9.63
C GLU A 130 -9.55 -4.35 9.98
N ILE A 131 -9.71 -3.16 9.40
CA ILE A 131 -8.84 -2.01 9.71
C ILE A 131 -9.30 -1.41 11.03
N LYS A 132 -8.47 -1.55 12.06
CA LYS A 132 -8.70 -1.00 13.41
C LYS A 132 -7.57 -0.08 13.78
N GLY A 133 -7.89 1.01 14.49
CA GLY A 133 -6.88 1.94 14.99
C GLY A 133 -6.84 3.25 14.21
N LYS A 134 -5.70 3.93 14.29
CA LYS A 134 -5.52 5.31 13.82
C LYS A 134 -4.59 5.42 12.61
N SER A 135 -4.22 4.32 12.01
CA SER A 135 -3.41 4.27 10.79
C SER A 135 -3.65 2.99 10.01
N ILE A 136 -3.24 2.97 8.75
CA ILE A 136 -3.31 1.78 7.90
C ILE A 136 -2.12 0.82 8.12
N LYS A 137 -1.11 1.28 8.83
CA LYS A 137 0.07 0.49 9.21
C LYS A 137 -0.21 -0.44 10.37
#